data_c402d96a58af74d7e52683732f85d7f9
#
_entry.id   c402d96a58af74d7e52683732f85d7f9
#
_cell.length_a   1.000
_cell.length_b   1.000
_cell.length_c   1.000
_cell.angle_alpha   90.00
_cell.angle_beta   90.00
_cell.angle_gamma   90.00
#
_symmetry.space_group_name_H-M   'P 1'
#
loop_
_entity.id
_entity.type
_entity.pdbx_description
1 polymer ?
#
loop_
_entity_poly.entity_id
_entity_poly.type
_entity_poly.pdbx_seq_one_letter_code
_entity_poly.pdbx_strand_id
1 'polypeptide(L)'
;MDGLISFGLGLLTFVAAFCLAGLARAMRNDKLPPNMWAGIRTKAASESESSWYQVQRAGSVPLICLAVAYADSGLLFILQGIYHEVISPLIPVVVFSAQSLVGIIWIYKASSNSDPSQKSE
;
A
#
# COMPACT_ATOMS: atom_id res chain seq x y z
N MET A 1 -24.21 -6.95 3.54
CA MET A 1 -23.75 -5.94 2.56
C MET A 1 -24.29 -6.33 1.19
N ASP A 2 -24.90 -5.37 0.53
CA ASP A 2 -25.47 -5.59 -0.79
C ASP A 2 -24.37 -5.99 -1.79
N GLY A 3 -24.72 -6.92 -2.72
CA GLY A 3 -23.77 -7.35 -3.76
C GLY A 3 -23.24 -6.22 -4.61
N LEU A 4 -24.06 -5.23 -4.91
CA LEU A 4 -23.66 -4.06 -5.68
C LEU A 4 -22.60 -3.23 -4.92
N ILE A 5 -22.77 -3.08 -3.60
CA ILE A 5 -21.80 -2.37 -2.77
C ILE A 5 -20.47 -3.12 -2.76
N SER A 6 -20.51 -4.47 -2.64
CA SER A 6 -19.31 -5.29 -2.67
C SER A 6 -18.57 -5.18 -4.00
N PHE A 7 -19.30 -5.19 -5.12
CA PHE A 7 -18.70 -4.96 -6.44
C PHE A 7 -18.01 -3.60 -6.50
N GLY A 8 -18.68 -2.56 -6.03
CA GLY A 8 -18.11 -1.21 -6.00
C GLY A 8 -16.84 -1.13 -5.16
N LEU A 9 -16.86 -1.73 -3.98
CA LEU A 9 -15.68 -1.79 -3.10
C LEU A 9 -14.54 -2.58 -3.75
N GLY A 10 -14.87 -3.69 -4.43
CA GLY A 10 -13.86 -4.46 -5.16
C GLY A 10 -13.19 -3.66 -6.26
N LEU A 11 -13.98 -2.95 -7.05
CA LEU A 11 -13.44 -2.10 -8.12
C LEU A 11 -12.58 -0.97 -7.55
N LEU A 12 -13.03 -0.31 -6.49
CA LEU A 12 -12.23 0.73 -5.83
C LEU A 12 -10.92 0.18 -5.29
N THR A 13 -10.95 -1.02 -4.71
CA THR A 13 -9.75 -1.67 -4.19
C THR A 13 -8.77 -2.01 -5.30
N PHE A 14 -9.26 -2.48 -6.46
CA PHE A 14 -8.42 -2.72 -7.64
C PHE A 14 -7.79 -1.43 -8.15
N VAL A 15 -8.54 -0.33 -8.22
CA VAL A 15 -8.00 0.98 -8.61
C VAL A 15 -6.89 1.40 -7.65
N ALA A 16 -7.13 1.25 -6.34
CA ALA A 16 -6.12 1.53 -5.32
C ALA A 16 -4.87 0.66 -5.52
N ALA A 17 -5.04 -0.63 -5.83
CA ALA A 17 -3.92 -1.54 -6.09
C ALA A 17 -3.07 -1.06 -7.26
N PHE A 18 -3.69 -0.65 -8.36
CA PHE A 18 -2.97 -0.11 -9.52
C PHE A 18 -2.24 1.18 -9.17
N CYS A 19 -2.86 2.07 -8.42
CA CYS A 19 -2.24 3.33 -8.00
C CYS A 19 -1.02 3.06 -7.10
N LEU A 20 -1.16 2.15 -6.15
CA LEU A 20 -0.05 1.78 -5.26
C LEU A 20 1.09 1.13 -6.02
N ALA A 21 0.79 0.25 -6.97
CA ALA A 21 1.80 -0.41 -7.80
C ALA A 21 2.57 0.61 -8.65
N GLY A 22 1.86 1.56 -9.25
CA GLY A 22 2.48 2.63 -10.03
C GLY A 22 3.37 3.52 -9.18
N LEU A 23 2.89 3.91 -8.00
CA LEU A 23 3.65 4.70 -7.05
C LEU A 23 4.91 3.95 -6.61
N ALA A 24 4.77 2.68 -6.24
CA ALA A 24 5.90 1.85 -5.81
C ALA A 24 6.97 1.73 -6.89
N ARG A 25 6.53 1.57 -8.13
CA ARG A 25 7.46 1.50 -9.27
C ARG A 25 8.23 2.82 -9.44
N ALA A 26 7.53 3.95 -9.33
CA ALA A 26 8.17 5.26 -9.41
C ALA A 26 9.17 5.46 -8.26
N MET A 27 8.82 5.04 -7.05
CA MET A 27 9.69 5.12 -5.89
C MET A 27 10.95 4.26 -6.06
N ARG A 28 10.79 3.06 -6.59
CA ARG A 28 11.90 2.12 -6.79
C ARG A 28 12.88 2.58 -7.87
N ASN A 29 12.38 3.24 -8.90
CA ASN A 29 13.17 3.67 -10.05
C ASN A 29 13.65 5.11 -9.94
N ASP A 30 13.51 5.74 -8.79
CA ASP A 30 13.91 7.13 -8.52
C ASP A 30 13.21 8.14 -9.44
N LYS A 31 11.98 7.81 -9.86
CA LYS A 31 11.18 8.67 -10.73
C LYS A 31 10.21 9.55 -9.95
N LEU A 32 10.17 9.40 -8.62
CA LEU A 32 9.35 10.22 -7.75
C LEU A 32 10.24 11.26 -7.05
N PRO A 33 10.35 12.49 -7.60
CA PRO A 33 11.16 13.53 -6.96
C PRO A 33 10.51 13.99 -5.66
N PRO A 34 11.27 14.67 -4.77
CA PRO A 34 10.70 15.22 -3.55
C PRO A 34 9.52 16.15 -3.87
N ASN A 35 8.40 15.93 -3.18
CA ASN A 35 7.18 16.70 -3.41
C ASN A 35 6.30 16.63 -2.17
N MET A 36 5.17 17.36 -2.21
CA MET A 36 4.25 17.45 -1.07
C MET A 36 3.06 16.47 -1.16
N TRP A 37 2.94 15.72 -2.26
CA TRP A 37 1.71 15.02 -2.58
C TRP A 37 1.79 13.50 -2.45
N ALA A 38 2.92 12.91 -2.77
CA ALA A 38 3.03 11.47 -2.85
C ALA A 38 4.39 10.98 -2.32
N GLY A 39 4.42 9.76 -1.81
CA GLY A 39 5.62 9.12 -1.30
C GLY A 39 5.70 9.13 0.22
N ILE A 40 6.73 8.49 0.75
CA ILE A 40 6.98 8.40 2.18
C ILE A 40 7.64 9.69 2.64
N ARG A 41 7.05 10.35 3.63
CA ARG A 41 7.43 11.68 4.07
C ARG A 41 7.88 11.69 5.52
N THR A 42 8.94 10.96 5.80
CA THR A 42 9.58 10.98 7.11
C THR A 42 10.55 12.18 7.21
N LYS A 43 10.99 12.49 8.42
CA LYS A 43 11.98 13.54 8.63
C LYS A 43 13.25 13.23 7.83
N ALA A 44 13.70 11.97 7.85
CA ALA A 44 14.89 11.54 7.11
C ALA A 44 14.73 11.79 5.60
N ALA A 45 13.55 11.48 5.04
CA ALA A 45 13.29 11.71 3.62
C ALA A 45 13.38 13.17 3.23
N SER A 46 13.06 14.08 4.17
CA SER A 46 13.05 15.52 3.92
C SER A 46 14.41 16.20 4.09
N GLU A 47 15.42 15.50 4.61
CA GLU A 47 16.73 16.10 4.92
C GLU A 47 17.57 16.39 3.68
N SER A 48 17.49 15.54 2.65
CA SER A 48 18.24 15.73 1.40
C SER A 48 17.56 14.99 0.28
N GLU A 49 17.93 15.31 -0.95
CA GLU A 49 17.44 14.61 -2.13
C GLU A 49 17.88 13.14 -2.11
N SER A 50 19.12 12.88 -1.74
CA SER A 50 19.66 11.52 -1.63
C SER A 50 18.89 10.69 -0.60
N SER A 51 18.62 11.27 0.57
CA SER A 51 17.84 10.61 1.61
C SER A 51 16.41 10.34 1.17
N TRP A 52 15.80 11.27 0.43
CA TRP A 52 14.47 11.09 -0.12
C TRP A 52 14.39 9.82 -0.96
N TYR A 53 15.28 9.71 -1.96
CA TYR A 53 15.26 8.55 -2.86
C TYR A 53 15.57 7.25 -2.14
N GLN A 54 16.47 7.27 -1.18
CA GLN A 54 16.82 6.09 -0.38
C GLN A 54 15.60 5.58 0.41
N VAL A 55 14.86 6.48 1.06
CA VAL A 55 13.66 6.14 1.82
C VAL A 55 12.57 5.59 0.88
N GLN A 56 12.38 6.24 -0.28
CA GLN A 56 11.38 5.77 -1.24
C GLN A 56 11.71 4.35 -1.74
N ARG A 57 12.95 4.09 -2.10
CA ARG A 57 13.36 2.75 -2.54
C ARG A 57 13.13 1.70 -1.45
N ALA A 58 13.47 2.03 -0.21
CA ALA A 58 13.28 1.09 0.91
C ALA A 58 11.80 0.76 1.13
N GLY A 59 10.93 1.73 0.99
CA GLY A 59 9.49 1.55 1.18
C GLY A 59 8.77 0.94 -0.02
N SER A 60 9.43 0.88 -1.19
CA SER A 60 8.79 0.40 -2.43
C SER A 60 8.42 -1.08 -2.37
N VAL A 61 9.25 -1.92 -1.75
CA VAL A 61 9.01 -3.37 -1.68
C VAL A 61 7.76 -3.68 -0.85
N PRO A 62 7.62 -3.20 0.40
CA PRO A 62 6.37 -3.45 1.13
C PRO A 62 5.16 -2.80 0.45
N LEU A 63 5.34 -1.67 -0.25
CA LEU A 63 4.24 -1.03 -0.96
C LEU A 63 3.77 -1.87 -2.15
N ILE A 64 4.69 -2.51 -2.89
CA ILE A 64 4.32 -3.45 -3.95
C ILE A 64 3.54 -4.64 -3.37
N CYS A 65 4.01 -5.17 -2.25
CA CYS A 65 3.32 -6.27 -1.57
C CYS A 65 1.92 -5.87 -1.13
N LEU A 66 1.76 -4.64 -0.64
CA LEU A 66 0.45 -4.11 -0.26
C LEU A 66 -0.46 -3.96 -1.50
N ALA A 67 0.10 -3.54 -2.63
CA ALA A 67 -0.66 -3.45 -3.89
C ALA A 67 -1.19 -4.82 -4.32
N VAL A 68 -0.36 -5.86 -4.26
CA VAL A 68 -0.77 -7.23 -4.56
C VAL A 68 -1.85 -7.70 -3.59
N ALA A 69 -1.68 -7.40 -2.30
CA ALA A 69 -2.68 -7.74 -1.28
C ALA A 69 -4.01 -7.05 -1.54
N TYR A 70 -3.99 -5.79 -1.99
CA TYR A 70 -5.21 -5.07 -2.34
C TYR A 70 -5.89 -5.65 -3.58
N ALA A 71 -5.13 -6.14 -4.56
CA ALA A 71 -5.71 -6.85 -5.70
C ALA A 71 -6.43 -8.12 -5.23
N ASP A 72 -5.83 -8.86 -4.32
CA ASP A 72 -6.44 -10.04 -3.71
C ASP A 72 -7.72 -9.68 -2.94
N SER A 73 -7.68 -8.63 -2.13
CA SER A 73 -8.86 -8.15 -1.40
C SER A 73 -9.96 -7.67 -2.33
N GLY A 74 -9.59 -7.01 -3.43
CA GLY A 74 -10.55 -6.60 -4.45
C GLY A 74 -11.29 -7.80 -5.04
N LEU A 75 -10.55 -8.88 -5.31
CA LEU A 75 -11.15 -10.12 -5.78
C LEU A 75 -12.10 -10.71 -4.73
N LEU A 76 -11.73 -10.69 -3.45
CA LEU A 76 -12.59 -11.17 -2.37
C LEU A 76 -13.89 -10.36 -2.29
N PHE A 77 -13.83 -9.05 -2.44
CA PHE A 77 -15.03 -8.19 -2.45
C PHE A 77 -15.94 -8.56 -3.63
N ILE A 78 -15.36 -8.78 -4.81
CA ILE A 78 -16.14 -9.16 -6.00
C ILE A 78 -16.80 -10.53 -5.79
N LEU A 79 -16.04 -11.51 -5.28
CA LEU A 79 -16.60 -12.84 -4.98
C LEU A 79 -17.71 -12.77 -3.95
N GLN A 80 -17.55 -11.94 -2.91
CA GLN A 80 -18.59 -11.73 -1.93
C GLN A 80 -19.85 -11.12 -2.55
N GLY A 81 -19.67 -10.20 -3.51
CA GLY A 81 -20.81 -9.62 -4.24
C GLY A 81 -21.56 -10.64 -5.08
N ILE A 82 -20.84 -11.60 -5.70
CA ILE A 82 -21.45 -12.66 -6.50
C ILE A 82 -22.13 -13.70 -5.60
N TYR A 83 -21.48 -14.10 -4.52
CA TYR A 83 -21.94 -15.15 -3.61
C TYR A 83 -22.37 -14.59 -2.26
N HIS A 84 -23.13 -13.50 -2.28
CA HIS A 84 -23.48 -12.76 -1.05
C HIS A 84 -24.28 -13.57 -0.04
N GLU A 85 -24.94 -14.64 -0.47
CA GLU A 85 -25.70 -15.53 0.43
C GLU A 85 -24.80 -16.57 1.12
N VAL A 86 -23.62 -16.84 0.56
CA VAL A 86 -22.69 -17.86 1.05
C VAL A 86 -21.51 -17.24 1.78
N ILE A 87 -20.97 -16.14 1.25
CA ILE A 87 -19.78 -15.48 1.78
C ILE A 87 -20.19 -14.29 2.65
N SER A 88 -19.76 -14.28 3.91
CA SER A 88 -20.01 -13.15 4.81
C SER A 88 -19.25 -11.92 4.33
N PRO A 89 -19.85 -10.72 4.37
CA PRO A 89 -19.14 -9.49 4.04
C PRO A 89 -18.01 -9.17 5.02
N LEU A 90 -18.01 -9.79 6.20
CA LEU A 90 -16.93 -9.60 7.17
C LEU A 90 -15.61 -10.19 6.68
N ILE A 91 -15.63 -11.23 5.84
CA ILE A 91 -14.41 -11.87 5.34
C ILE A 91 -13.54 -10.89 4.56
N PRO A 92 -14.02 -10.26 3.46
CA PRO A 92 -13.17 -9.31 2.73
C PRO A 92 -12.83 -8.07 3.56
N VAL A 93 -13.74 -7.60 4.41
CA VAL A 93 -13.48 -6.42 5.25
C VAL A 93 -12.36 -6.70 6.25
N VAL A 94 -12.40 -7.85 6.94
CA VAL A 94 -11.37 -8.23 7.90
C VAL A 94 -10.02 -8.45 7.20
N VAL A 95 -10.02 -9.15 6.07
CA VAL A 95 -8.79 -9.41 5.30
C VAL A 95 -8.18 -8.08 4.82
N PHE A 96 -8.98 -7.21 4.24
CA PHE A 96 -8.52 -5.90 3.77
C PHE A 96 -7.93 -5.06 4.90
N SER A 97 -8.62 -5.01 6.05
CA SER A 97 -8.18 -4.24 7.21
C SER A 97 -6.87 -4.78 7.77
N ALA A 98 -6.74 -6.10 7.91
CA ALA A 98 -5.53 -6.73 8.41
C ALA A 98 -4.35 -6.49 7.47
N GLN A 99 -4.56 -6.64 6.17
CA GLN A 99 -3.53 -6.39 5.16
C GLN A 99 -3.05 -4.94 5.18
N SER A 100 -3.99 -4.00 5.31
CA SER A 100 -3.67 -2.57 5.38
C SER A 100 -2.81 -2.25 6.59
N LEU A 101 -3.19 -2.78 7.75
CA LEU A 101 -2.45 -2.55 8.99
C LEU A 101 -1.04 -3.12 8.91
N VAL A 102 -0.90 -4.38 8.49
CA VAL A 102 0.40 -5.03 8.37
C VAL A 102 1.27 -4.31 7.33
N GLY A 103 0.67 -3.94 6.19
CA GLY A 103 1.39 -3.25 5.13
C GLY A 103 1.91 -1.89 5.56
N ILE A 104 1.09 -1.10 6.24
CA ILE A 104 1.48 0.22 6.73
C ILE A 104 2.62 0.10 7.75
N ILE A 105 2.53 -0.85 8.67
CA ILE A 105 3.58 -1.09 9.67
C ILE A 105 4.89 -1.49 8.97
N TRP A 106 4.81 -2.37 7.97
CA TRP A 106 6.00 -2.81 7.23
C TRP A 106 6.64 -1.65 6.47
N ILE A 107 5.83 -0.84 5.77
CA ILE A 107 6.33 0.34 5.05
C ILE A 107 7.07 1.27 6.02
N TYR A 108 6.45 1.55 7.16
CA TYR A 108 7.05 2.42 8.17
C TYR A 108 8.38 1.87 8.67
N LYS A 109 8.44 0.57 9.01
CA LYS A 109 9.66 -0.06 9.50
C LYS A 109 10.76 -0.07 8.44
N ALA A 110 10.43 -0.39 7.19
CA ALA A 110 11.40 -0.39 6.10
C ALA A 110 11.98 0.99 5.87
N SER A 111 11.14 2.02 5.95
CA SER A 111 11.56 3.41 5.80
C SER A 111 12.46 3.87 6.95
N SER A 112 12.11 3.50 8.18
CA SER A 112 12.90 3.82 9.36
C SER A 112 14.27 3.15 9.34
N ASN A 113 14.31 1.88 8.92
CA ASN A 113 15.57 1.12 8.85
C ASN A 113 16.52 1.65 7.78
N SER A 114 16.03 2.38 6.80
CA SER A 114 16.87 3.02 5.78
C SER A 114 17.38 4.39 6.19
N ASP A 115 16.92 4.91 7.33
CA ASP A 115 17.32 6.22 7.83
C ASP A 115 18.80 6.19 8.24
N PRO A 116 19.68 6.99 7.61
CA PRO A 116 21.10 7.02 7.95
C PRO A 116 21.37 7.40 9.41
N SER A 117 20.51 8.23 10.02
CA SER A 117 20.69 8.65 11.42
C SER A 117 20.49 7.50 12.40
N GLN A 118 19.71 6.49 12.04
CA GLN A 118 19.48 5.31 12.87
C GLN A 118 20.58 4.26 12.72
N LYS A 119 21.24 4.22 11.58
CA LYS A 119 22.31 3.27 11.32
C LYS A 119 23.60 3.60 12.06
N SER A 120 23.78 4.84 12.47
CA SER A 120 24.97 5.28 13.22
C SER A 120 24.91 4.93 14.70
N GLU A 121 23.78 4.43 15.15
CA GLU A 121 23.58 3.95 16.51
C GLU A 121 23.78 2.43 16.61
#